data_1e1da66e26b3e3d5fcc31e8ee8d52d01
#
_entry.id   1e1da66e26b3e3d5fcc31e8ee8d52d01
#
_cell.length_a   1.000
_cell.length_b   1.000
_cell.length_c   1.000
_cell.angle_alpha   90.00
_cell.angle_beta   90.00
_cell.angle_gamma   90.00
#
_symmetry.space_group_name_H-M   'P 1'
#
loop_
_entity.id
_entity.type
_entity.pdbx_description
1 polymer ?
#
loop_
_entity_poly.entity_id
_entity_poly.type
_entity_poly.pdbx_seq_one_letter_code
_entity_poly.pdbx_strand_id
1 'polypeptide(L)'
;MLKHSLKKGLIALSLSACFALPLQAKIVTDVEGNKIELPDNVQRVADLWHANNQIVLLLGGANKLVGTTTSIAANPWYSEVYPNIKNVPVLTNGETIQTEELLSHKPDAVLLSKKSMLTEVEQAGLKGVRVSFQDFDGLKKTVRITADVLGDKAPEIAENYIKELDDNIQFVENRLKGLKDEARPTVLHITKGSDLLMIDGGKSMIGEWIKLAGGKSVLPDEANMITVTMEAILQANPDVIIIGSSGNKAQAAIDKIKGDPAWQSISAVKNNRIYANPTGTFPWDRYSAEEALQILWAALLFHPEHFKDLNMVEKTQTFYKKYYGYALSKENAEQILKGLSPIK
;
A
#
# COMPACT_ATOMS: atom_id res chain seq x y z
N MET A 1 -60.25 44.69 58.59
CA MET A 1 -58.86 45.07 58.35
C MET A 1 -58.08 43.84 57.82
N LEU A 2 -58.03 43.69 56.53
CA LEU A 2 -57.30 42.59 55.89
C LEU A 2 -55.92 43.07 55.49
N LYS A 3 -54.84 42.42 55.96
CA LYS A 3 -53.46 42.60 55.49
C LYS A 3 -53.16 41.61 54.38
N HIS A 4 -52.96 42.12 53.15
CA HIS A 4 -52.42 41.34 52.04
C HIS A 4 -50.90 41.30 52.12
N SER A 5 -50.38 40.10 52.22
CA SER A 5 -48.94 39.83 52.12
C SER A 5 -48.59 39.48 50.67
N LEU A 6 -47.80 40.33 49.99
CA LEU A 6 -47.21 40.07 48.68
C LEU A 6 -45.97 39.20 48.85
N LYS A 7 -46.05 37.96 48.42
CA LYS A 7 -44.85 37.12 48.23
C LYS A 7 -44.21 37.46 46.90
N LYS A 8 -43.00 38.06 46.93
CA LYS A 8 -42.13 38.24 45.75
C LYS A 8 -41.45 36.92 45.45
N GLY A 9 -41.80 36.26 44.34
CA GLY A 9 -41.10 35.09 43.80
C GLY A 9 -39.87 35.55 43.02
N LEU A 10 -38.68 35.19 43.47
CA LEU A 10 -37.45 35.33 42.74
C LEU A 10 -37.37 34.17 41.72
N ILE A 11 -37.46 34.50 40.43
CA ILE A 11 -37.16 33.56 39.36
C ILE A 11 -35.65 33.63 39.15
N ALA A 12 -34.92 32.61 39.59
CA ALA A 12 -33.50 32.44 39.28
C ALA A 12 -33.38 31.91 37.84
N LEU A 13 -32.96 32.75 36.91
CA LEU A 13 -32.57 32.36 35.55
C LEU A 13 -31.18 31.71 35.63
N SER A 14 -31.10 30.37 35.61
CA SER A 14 -29.83 29.65 35.48
C SER A 14 -29.33 29.76 34.03
N LEU A 15 -28.36 30.63 33.76
CA LEU A 15 -27.59 30.66 32.53
C LEU A 15 -26.69 29.41 32.51
N SER A 16 -27.12 28.38 31.79
CA SER A 16 -26.21 27.27 31.42
C SER A 16 -25.23 27.79 30.41
N ALA A 17 -24.05 28.19 30.86
CA ALA A 17 -22.89 28.46 29.97
C ALA A 17 -22.46 27.12 29.40
N CYS A 18 -22.82 26.81 28.15
CA CYS A 18 -22.16 25.77 27.35
C CYS A 18 -20.73 26.25 27.15
N PHE A 19 -19.80 25.74 27.95
CA PHE A 19 -18.37 25.80 27.63
C PHE A 19 -18.14 24.94 26.38
N ALA A 20 -18.11 25.56 25.20
CA ALA A 20 -17.49 24.96 24.04
C ALA A 20 -16.04 24.77 24.39
N LEU A 21 -15.63 23.52 24.67
CA LEU A 21 -14.22 23.16 24.74
C LEU A 21 -13.59 23.59 23.42
N PRO A 22 -12.44 24.29 23.41
CA PRO A 22 -11.78 24.60 22.17
C PRO A 22 -11.50 23.30 21.44
N LEU A 23 -11.96 23.19 20.19
CA LEU A 23 -11.65 22.06 19.32
C LEU A 23 -10.13 22.10 19.16
N GLN A 24 -9.43 21.23 19.86
CA GLN A 24 -7.96 21.13 19.73
C GLN A 24 -7.67 20.68 18.29
N ALA A 25 -6.77 21.40 17.62
CA ALA A 25 -6.38 21.12 16.26
C ALA A 25 -4.92 20.68 16.23
N LYS A 26 -4.62 19.66 15.45
CA LYS A 26 -3.25 19.23 15.16
C LYS A 26 -2.81 19.68 13.77
N ILE A 27 -1.51 19.84 13.56
CA ILE A 27 -0.93 20.16 12.26
C ILE A 27 -0.24 18.91 11.73
N VAL A 28 -0.68 18.47 10.55
CA VAL A 28 -0.04 17.40 9.79
C VAL A 28 0.71 18.01 8.62
N THR A 29 1.92 17.54 8.37
CA THR A 29 2.75 17.99 7.23
C THR A 29 2.73 16.90 6.16
N ASP A 30 2.27 17.22 4.96
CA ASP A 30 2.16 16.27 3.84
C ASP A 30 3.53 15.96 3.19
N VAL A 31 3.52 15.14 2.13
CA VAL A 31 4.77 14.72 1.44
C VAL A 31 5.48 15.89 0.76
N GLU A 32 4.78 16.98 0.40
CA GLU A 32 5.34 18.21 -0.22
C GLU A 32 5.76 19.26 0.81
N GLY A 33 5.48 19.04 2.10
CA GLY A 33 5.80 19.96 3.18
C GLY A 33 4.69 20.97 3.50
N ASN A 34 3.50 20.83 2.91
CA ASN A 34 2.35 21.65 3.25
C ASN A 34 1.83 21.29 4.65
N LYS A 35 1.46 22.32 5.42
CA LYS A 35 0.90 22.18 6.75
C LYS A 35 -0.61 22.25 6.69
N ILE A 36 -1.25 21.17 7.08
CA ILE A 36 -2.71 21.01 7.09
C ILE A 36 -3.20 20.94 8.53
N GLU A 37 -4.13 21.85 8.88
CA GLU A 37 -4.79 21.85 10.17
C GLU A 37 -5.97 20.88 10.14
N LEU A 38 -5.92 19.86 11.00
CA LEU A 38 -6.95 18.81 11.17
C LEU A 38 -7.48 18.84 12.61
N PRO A 39 -8.70 18.31 12.86
CA PRO A 39 -9.15 18.04 14.22
C PRO A 39 -8.13 17.15 14.97
N ASP A 40 -7.90 17.42 16.24
CA ASP A 40 -6.99 16.60 17.05
C ASP A 40 -7.39 15.11 17.04
N ASN A 41 -8.69 14.84 17.10
CA ASN A 41 -9.28 13.53 17.01
C ASN A 41 -9.96 13.31 15.63
N VAL A 42 -9.22 12.88 14.64
CA VAL A 42 -9.74 12.50 13.31
C VAL A 42 -10.53 11.20 13.43
N GLN A 43 -11.80 11.22 13.01
CA GLN A 43 -12.70 10.06 13.03
C GLN A 43 -13.15 9.62 11.63
N ARG A 44 -13.11 10.50 10.64
CA ARG A 44 -13.67 10.30 9.31
C ARG A 44 -12.60 10.57 8.26
N VAL A 45 -12.09 9.52 7.64
CA VAL A 45 -11.03 9.59 6.62
C VAL A 45 -11.57 9.08 5.29
N ALA A 46 -11.50 9.90 4.25
CA ALA A 46 -11.64 9.41 2.88
C ALA A 46 -10.24 9.14 2.32
N ASP A 47 -9.97 7.92 1.90
CA ASP A 47 -8.67 7.60 1.29
C ASP A 47 -8.85 7.30 -0.20
N LEU A 48 -8.50 8.29 -1.02
CA LEU A 48 -8.66 8.30 -2.46
C LEU A 48 -7.44 7.76 -3.21
N TRP A 49 -6.44 7.26 -2.50
CA TRP A 49 -5.32 6.56 -3.10
C TRP A 49 -5.32 5.08 -2.69
N HIS A 50 -5.54 4.19 -3.67
CA HIS A 50 -5.67 2.75 -3.43
C HIS A 50 -4.49 2.17 -2.62
N ALA A 51 -3.26 2.61 -2.90
CA ALA A 51 -2.07 2.15 -2.18
C ALA A 51 -2.10 2.54 -0.69
N ASN A 52 -2.57 3.75 -0.36
CA ASN A 52 -2.59 4.21 1.02
C ASN A 52 -3.72 3.59 1.87
N ASN A 53 -4.81 3.13 1.24
CA ASN A 53 -5.86 2.39 1.96
C ASN A 53 -5.31 1.17 2.72
N GLN A 54 -4.31 0.49 2.15
CA GLN A 54 -3.63 -0.61 2.82
C GLN A 54 -2.81 -0.10 4.03
N ILE A 55 -2.17 1.07 3.92
CA ILE A 55 -1.45 1.69 5.04
C ILE A 55 -2.43 2.09 6.14
N VAL A 56 -3.60 2.64 5.79
CA VAL A 56 -4.67 2.91 6.76
C VAL A 56 -5.09 1.63 7.49
N LEU A 57 -5.25 0.52 6.78
CA LEU A 57 -5.58 -0.78 7.38
C LEU A 57 -4.45 -1.26 8.32
N LEU A 58 -3.20 -1.22 7.86
CA LEU A 58 -2.01 -1.61 8.63
C LEU A 58 -1.89 -0.84 9.94
N LEU A 59 -2.19 0.44 9.91
CA LEU A 59 -2.13 1.34 11.06
C LEU A 59 -3.34 1.23 12.00
N GLY A 60 -4.27 0.30 11.73
CA GLY A 60 -5.46 0.08 12.54
C GLY A 60 -6.56 1.13 12.36
N GLY A 61 -6.49 1.96 11.31
CA GLY A 61 -7.41 3.05 11.03
C GLY A 61 -8.58 2.72 10.10
N ALA A 62 -8.74 1.46 9.67
CA ALA A 62 -9.74 1.07 8.67
C ALA A 62 -11.18 1.37 9.09
N ASN A 63 -11.47 1.36 10.39
CA ASN A 63 -12.79 1.71 10.94
C ASN A 63 -13.13 3.21 10.81
N LYS A 64 -12.15 4.07 10.51
CA LYS A 64 -12.33 5.50 10.24
C LYS A 64 -12.62 5.80 8.77
N LEU A 65 -12.51 4.79 7.88
CA LEU A 65 -12.75 4.99 6.45
C LEU A 65 -14.22 5.32 6.16
N VAL A 66 -14.44 6.48 5.54
CA VAL A 66 -15.72 6.95 5.01
C VAL A 66 -15.70 7.10 3.50
N GLY A 67 -14.60 6.72 2.85
CA GLY A 67 -14.44 6.71 1.41
C GLY A 67 -13.22 5.88 1.00
N THR A 68 -13.34 5.14 -0.08
CA THR A 68 -12.30 4.28 -0.64
C THR A 68 -12.28 4.33 -2.17
N THR A 69 -11.47 3.49 -2.80
CA THR A 69 -11.29 3.41 -4.25
C THR A 69 -11.91 2.13 -4.82
N THR A 70 -12.25 2.16 -6.11
CA THR A 70 -12.73 0.98 -6.85
C THR A 70 -11.77 -0.23 -6.71
N SER A 71 -10.45 0.03 -6.78
CA SER A 71 -9.45 -1.04 -6.71
C SER A 71 -9.44 -1.76 -5.36
N ILE A 72 -9.62 -1.02 -4.27
CA ILE A 72 -9.65 -1.58 -2.91
C ILE A 72 -10.97 -2.31 -2.66
N ALA A 73 -12.10 -1.73 -3.03
CA ALA A 73 -13.40 -2.37 -2.91
C ALA A 73 -13.49 -3.70 -3.68
N ALA A 74 -12.76 -3.81 -4.80
CA ALA A 74 -12.71 -5.02 -5.63
C ALA A 74 -11.61 -6.01 -5.20
N ASN A 75 -10.73 -5.66 -4.23
CA ASN A 75 -9.64 -6.54 -3.82
C ASN A 75 -10.14 -7.67 -2.90
N PRO A 76 -10.03 -8.94 -3.30
CA PRO A 76 -10.56 -10.06 -2.52
C PRO A 76 -9.83 -10.23 -1.19
N TRP A 77 -8.51 -10.00 -1.13
CA TRP A 77 -7.74 -10.08 0.11
C TRP A 77 -8.06 -8.95 1.07
N TYR A 78 -8.26 -7.73 0.56
CA TYR A 78 -8.66 -6.62 1.42
C TYR A 78 -10.03 -6.90 2.06
N SER A 79 -10.98 -7.44 1.25
CA SER A 79 -12.31 -7.82 1.74
C SER A 79 -12.29 -9.02 2.69
N GLU A 80 -11.33 -9.93 2.54
CA GLU A 80 -11.13 -11.08 3.44
C GLU A 80 -10.62 -10.62 4.80
N VAL A 81 -9.61 -9.75 4.81
CA VAL A 81 -8.97 -9.22 6.02
C VAL A 81 -9.85 -8.20 6.74
N TYR A 82 -10.53 -7.35 5.99
CA TYR A 82 -11.43 -6.31 6.50
C TYR A 82 -12.78 -6.34 5.78
N PRO A 83 -13.70 -7.24 6.16
CA PRO A 83 -14.99 -7.42 5.47
C PRO A 83 -15.87 -6.15 5.41
N ASN A 84 -15.71 -5.25 6.40
CA ASN A 84 -16.49 -4.01 6.45
C ASN A 84 -16.15 -3.01 5.32
N ILE A 85 -15.09 -3.24 4.56
CA ILE A 85 -14.77 -2.42 3.37
C ILE A 85 -15.93 -2.39 2.37
N LYS A 86 -16.76 -3.43 2.31
CA LYS A 86 -17.95 -3.53 1.45
C LYS A 86 -19.01 -2.46 1.77
N ASN A 87 -18.97 -1.89 2.98
CA ASN A 87 -19.88 -0.84 3.44
C ASN A 87 -19.26 0.57 3.29
N VAL A 88 -17.98 0.66 2.89
CA VAL A 88 -17.31 1.95 2.66
C VAL A 88 -17.58 2.41 1.24
N PRO A 89 -18.13 3.63 1.04
CA PRO A 89 -18.42 4.16 -0.28
C PRO A 89 -17.18 4.23 -1.19
N VAL A 90 -17.37 3.86 -2.45
CA VAL A 90 -16.34 4.01 -3.48
C VAL A 90 -16.44 5.42 -4.07
N LEU A 91 -15.51 6.29 -3.71
CA LEU A 91 -15.54 7.71 -4.07
C LEU A 91 -14.63 8.09 -5.24
N THR A 92 -13.82 7.15 -5.71
CA THR A 92 -12.94 7.37 -6.87
C THR A 92 -12.58 6.07 -7.58
N ASN A 93 -12.36 6.17 -8.88
CA ASN A 93 -11.74 5.13 -9.70
C ASN A 93 -10.21 5.32 -9.84
N GLY A 94 -9.65 6.33 -9.15
CA GLY A 94 -8.23 6.72 -9.23
C GLY A 94 -7.95 7.83 -10.25
N GLU A 95 -8.93 8.22 -11.08
CA GLU A 95 -8.81 9.32 -12.06
C GLU A 95 -9.77 10.48 -11.76
N THR A 96 -10.98 10.17 -11.31
CA THR A 96 -12.03 11.15 -10.99
C THR A 96 -12.56 10.94 -9.59
N ILE A 97 -13.01 12.03 -8.94
CA ILE A 97 -13.63 12.01 -7.60
C ILE A 97 -15.14 12.21 -7.75
N GLN A 98 -15.91 11.51 -6.92
CA GLN A 98 -17.34 11.78 -6.74
C GLN A 98 -17.50 12.86 -5.67
N THR A 99 -17.23 14.12 -6.04
CA THR A 99 -17.03 15.23 -5.10
C THR A 99 -18.27 15.53 -4.25
N GLU A 100 -19.48 15.47 -4.83
CA GLU A 100 -20.72 15.67 -4.07
C GLU A 100 -20.94 14.59 -3.02
N GLU A 101 -20.66 13.33 -3.37
CA GLU A 101 -20.77 12.21 -2.46
C GLU A 101 -19.68 12.30 -1.35
N LEU A 102 -18.45 12.65 -1.73
CA LEU A 102 -17.36 12.89 -0.78
C LEU A 102 -17.76 13.95 0.27
N LEU A 103 -18.33 15.07 -0.17
CA LEU A 103 -18.83 16.13 0.71
C LEU A 103 -19.94 15.63 1.67
N SER A 104 -20.85 14.79 1.17
CA SER A 104 -21.95 14.22 1.99
C SER A 104 -21.44 13.38 3.14
N HIS A 105 -20.28 12.73 2.97
CA HIS A 105 -19.63 11.91 4.01
C HIS A 105 -18.82 12.73 5.02
N LYS A 106 -18.68 14.04 4.85
CA LYS A 106 -18.04 14.98 5.79
C LYS A 106 -16.74 14.44 6.37
N PRO A 107 -15.72 14.13 5.54
CA PRO A 107 -14.46 13.64 6.04
C PRO A 107 -13.71 14.73 6.81
N ASP A 108 -13.05 14.35 7.92
CA ASP A 108 -12.13 15.22 8.66
C ASP A 108 -10.82 15.43 7.88
N ALA A 109 -10.42 14.41 7.12
CA ALA A 109 -9.25 14.41 6.25
C ALA A 109 -9.49 13.58 4.98
N VAL A 110 -8.90 14.02 3.86
CA VAL A 110 -8.90 13.30 2.58
C VAL A 110 -7.45 12.98 2.21
N LEU A 111 -7.10 11.68 2.20
CA LEU A 111 -5.79 11.20 1.79
C LEU A 111 -5.79 10.94 0.28
N LEU A 112 -4.77 11.40 -0.43
CA LEU A 112 -4.69 11.27 -1.90
C LEU A 112 -3.26 11.46 -2.42
N SER A 113 -2.96 10.98 -3.64
CA SER A 113 -1.61 11.09 -4.22
C SER A 113 -1.51 12.10 -5.35
N LYS A 114 -2.57 12.31 -6.14
CA LYS A 114 -2.54 13.17 -7.32
C LYS A 114 -2.75 14.64 -6.95
N LYS A 115 -1.88 15.52 -7.45
CA LYS A 115 -1.99 16.97 -7.23
C LYS A 115 -3.26 17.58 -7.82
N SER A 116 -3.72 17.08 -8.96
CA SER A 116 -4.99 17.52 -9.58
C SER A 116 -6.19 17.24 -8.67
N MET A 117 -6.23 16.06 -8.05
CA MET A 117 -7.28 15.70 -7.09
C MET A 117 -7.19 16.51 -5.79
N LEU A 118 -5.98 16.86 -5.33
CA LEU A 118 -5.79 17.74 -4.17
C LEU A 118 -6.45 19.11 -4.41
N THR A 119 -6.20 19.70 -5.57
CA THR A 119 -6.80 20.99 -5.93
C THR A 119 -8.33 20.92 -5.93
N GLU A 120 -8.92 19.84 -6.46
CA GLU A 120 -10.38 19.62 -6.45
C GLU A 120 -10.94 19.49 -5.02
N VAL A 121 -10.28 18.72 -4.16
CA VAL A 121 -10.64 18.52 -2.75
C VAL A 121 -10.59 19.86 -1.98
N GLU A 122 -9.54 20.65 -2.17
CA GLU A 122 -9.37 21.96 -1.53
C GLU A 122 -10.42 22.97 -2.02
N GLN A 123 -10.73 22.99 -3.32
CA GLN A 123 -11.78 23.83 -3.87
C GLN A 123 -13.18 23.48 -3.33
N ALA A 124 -13.40 22.22 -2.98
CA ALA A 124 -14.59 21.76 -2.30
C ALA A 124 -14.62 22.13 -0.79
N GLY A 125 -13.59 22.77 -0.27
CA GLY A 125 -13.48 23.19 1.14
C GLY A 125 -13.09 22.06 2.11
N LEU A 126 -12.59 20.93 1.58
CA LEU A 126 -12.14 19.79 2.36
C LEU A 126 -10.63 19.87 2.67
N LYS A 127 -10.19 19.12 3.67
CA LYS A 127 -8.79 19.05 4.09
C LYS A 127 -8.06 17.91 3.37
N GLY A 128 -7.39 18.24 2.28
CA GLY A 128 -6.58 17.29 1.53
C GLY A 128 -5.19 17.12 2.16
N VAL A 129 -4.75 15.88 2.35
CA VAL A 129 -3.39 15.54 2.80
C VAL A 129 -2.75 14.69 1.72
N ARG A 130 -1.72 15.22 1.08
CA ARG A 130 -1.04 14.51 0.01
C ARG A 130 -0.10 13.45 0.57
N VAL A 131 -0.28 12.21 0.08
CA VAL A 131 0.52 11.03 0.42
C VAL A 131 1.00 10.37 -0.87
N SER A 132 2.29 10.13 -1.01
CA SER A 132 2.85 9.42 -2.16
C SER A 132 4.29 9.00 -1.88
N PHE A 133 4.77 7.96 -2.58
CA PHE A 133 6.15 7.53 -2.49
C PHE A 133 6.59 6.84 -3.79
N GLN A 134 7.90 6.76 -4.01
CA GLN A 134 8.54 6.14 -5.16
C GLN A 134 9.70 5.23 -4.74
N ASP A 135 10.03 5.21 -3.45
CA ASP A 135 11.12 4.49 -2.81
C ASP A 135 10.76 4.15 -1.36
N PHE A 136 11.60 3.38 -0.67
CA PHE A 136 11.36 2.96 0.72
C PHE A 136 11.41 4.11 1.73
N ASP A 137 12.21 5.14 1.49
CA ASP A 137 12.24 6.31 2.39
C ASP A 137 10.94 7.12 2.26
N GLY A 138 10.42 7.24 1.04
CA GLY A 138 9.10 7.81 0.78
C GLY A 138 7.97 6.99 1.40
N LEU A 139 8.05 5.65 1.35
CA LEU A 139 7.11 4.76 2.02
C LEU A 139 7.08 5.02 3.53
N LYS A 140 8.25 5.02 4.18
CA LYS A 140 8.37 5.32 5.62
C LYS A 140 7.78 6.69 5.97
N LYS A 141 8.06 7.71 5.14
CA LYS A 141 7.50 9.06 5.31
C LYS A 141 5.98 9.03 5.18
N THR A 142 5.43 8.37 4.16
CA THR A 142 3.98 8.26 3.93
C THR A 142 3.28 7.51 5.06
N VAL A 143 3.89 6.44 5.58
CA VAL A 143 3.37 5.70 6.76
C VAL A 143 3.27 6.62 7.98
N ARG A 144 4.30 7.43 8.27
CA ARG A 144 4.26 8.42 9.37
C ARG A 144 3.17 9.48 9.16
N ILE A 145 3.08 10.06 7.97
CA ILE A 145 2.05 11.07 7.66
C ILE A 145 0.64 10.48 7.84
N THR A 146 0.40 9.28 7.33
CA THR A 146 -0.89 8.61 7.48
C THR A 146 -1.19 8.32 8.96
N ALA A 147 -0.18 7.92 9.73
CA ALA A 147 -0.30 7.71 11.17
C ALA A 147 -0.61 9.01 11.93
N ASP A 148 0.03 10.12 11.57
CA ASP A 148 -0.25 11.44 12.15
C ASP A 148 -1.69 11.90 11.84
N VAL A 149 -2.21 11.62 10.64
CA VAL A 149 -3.61 11.86 10.30
C VAL A 149 -4.54 11.02 11.16
N LEU A 150 -4.27 9.72 11.30
CA LEU A 150 -5.12 8.78 12.04
C LEU A 150 -5.09 9.03 13.55
N GLY A 151 -3.93 9.38 14.10
CA GLY A 151 -3.75 9.55 15.55
C GLY A 151 -3.85 8.25 16.34
N ASP A 152 -4.27 8.32 17.59
CA ASP A 152 -4.43 7.18 18.52
C ASP A 152 -3.13 6.34 18.61
N LYS A 153 -3.21 5.04 18.32
CA LYS A 153 -2.07 4.11 18.31
C LYS A 153 -1.32 4.06 16.98
N ALA A 154 -1.82 4.73 15.94
CA ALA A 154 -1.23 4.65 14.60
C ALA A 154 0.25 5.08 14.56
N PRO A 155 0.71 6.14 15.25
CA PRO A 155 2.13 6.50 15.29
C PRO A 155 3.03 5.41 15.88
N GLU A 156 2.61 4.72 16.93
CA GLU A 156 3.36 3.60 17.51
C GLU A 156 3.45 2.41 16.54
N ILE A 157 2.33 2.08 15.88
CA ILE A 157 2.28 1.01 14.89
C ILE A 157 3.17 1.36 13.69
N ALA A 158 3.19 2.62 13.25
CA ALA A 158 4.03 3.12 12.18
C ALA A 158 5.53 2.89 12.46
N GLU A 159 6.02 3.28 13.64
CA GLU A 159 7.43 3.08 13.99
C GLU A 159 7.79 1.59 14.12
N ASN A 160 6.89 0.76 14.66
CA ASN A 160 7.07 -0.69 14.70
C ASN A 160 7.15 -1.32 13.29
N TYR A 161 6.33 -0.84 12.36
CA TYR A 161 6.37 -1.27 10.96
C TYR A 161 7.67 -0.83 10.26
N ILE A 162 8.06 0.42 10.43
CA ILE A 162 9.28 0.98 9.83
C ILE A 162 10.51 0.22 10.33
N LYS A 163 10.56 -0.07 11.63
CA LYS A 163 11.63 -0.90 12.20
C LYS A 163 11.66 -2.30 11.58
N GLU A 164 10.51 -2.94 11.38
CA GLU A 164 10.46 -4.28 10.76
C GLU A 164 10.90 -4.24 9.29
N LEU A 165 10.51 -3.19 8.54
CA LEU A 165 10.99 -2.98 7.17
C LEU A 165 12.52 -2.84 7.14
N ASP A 166 13.09 -2.00 8.01
CA ASP A 166 14.53 -1.79 8.11
C ASP A 166 15.26 -3.07 8.56
N ASP A 167 14.72 -3.80 9.52
CA ASP A 167 15.26 -5.10 9.97
C ASP A 167 15.28 -6.13 8.82
N ASN A 168 14.23 -6.17 7.98
CA ASN A 168 14.16 -7.06 6.82
C ASN A 168 15.18 -6.68 5.73
N ILE A 169 15.33 -5.38 5.45
CA ILE A 169 16.36 -4.88 4.52
C ILE A 169 17.75 -5.28 5.02
N GLN A 170 18.06 -4.99 6.28
CA GLN A 170 19.36 -5.31 6.88
C GLN A 170 19.63 -6.83 6.92
N PHE A 171 18.60 -7.65 7.18
CA PHE A 171 18.71 -9.11 7.15
C PHE A 171 19.15 -9.60 5.78
N VAL A 172 18.52 -9.07 4.70
CA VAL A 172 18.88 -9.43 3.33
C VAL A 172 20.29 -8.95 2.98
N GLU A 173 20.60 -7.69 3.27
CA GLU A 173 21.93 -7.10 3.02
C GLU A 173 23.06 -7.89 3.71
N ASN A 174 22.86 -8.27 4.96
CA ASN A 174 23.84 -9.05 5.72
C ASN A 174 24.09 -10.43 5.10
N ARG A 175 23.05 -11.10 4.61
CA ARG A 175 23.17 -12.41 3.96
C ARG A 175 23.80 -12.36 2.58
N LEU A 176 23.60 -11.26 1.88
CA LEU A 176 24.15 -11.05 0.54
C LEU A 176 25.50 -10.29 0.57
N LYS A 177 26.04 -10.04 1.77
CA LYS A 177 27.34 -9.37 1.92
C LYS A 177 28.44 -10.15 1.19
N GLY A 178 29.12 -9.46 0.27
CA GLY A 178 30.19 -10.07 -0.54
C GLY A 178 29.68 -10.81 -1.79
N LEU A 179 28.36 -10.77 -2.08
CA LEU A 179 27.81 -11.29 -3.32
C LEU A 179 28.42 -10.56 -4.52
N LYS A 180 29.09 -11.31 -5.39
CA LYS A 180 29.70 -10.77 -6.61
C LYS A 180 28.63 -10.35 -7.62
N ASP A 181 28.95 -9.38 -8.46
CA ASP A 181 28.00 -8.85 -9.44
C ASP A 181 27.55 -9.92 -10.46
N GLU A 182 28.44 -10.85 -10.81
CA GLU A 182 28.14 -11.96 -11.73
C GLU A 182 27.12 -12.96 -11.14
N ALA A 183 27.01 -13.03 -9.82
CA ALA A 183 26.05 -13.89 -9.12
C ALA A 183 24.67 -13.26 -8.96
N ARG A 184 24.50 -12.00 -9.36
CA ARG A 184 23.23 -11.29 -9.31
C ARG A 184 22.40 -11.57 -10.55
N PRO A 185 21.22 -12.22 -10.44
CA PRO A 185 20.39 -12.48 -11.62
C PRO A 185 19.86 -11.19 -12.24
N THR A 186 19.74 -11.18 -13.56
CA THR A 186 18.99 -10.15 -14.29
C THR A 186 17.50 -10.42 -14.20
N VAL A 187 16.73 -9.40 -13.85
CA VAL A 187 15.30 -9.51 -13.55
C VAL A 187 14.49 -8.63 -14.50
N LEU A 188 13.58 -9.24 -15.23
CA LEU A 188 12.53 -8.56 -15.99
C LEU A 188 11.26 -8.52 -15.13
N HIS A 189 10.79 -7.34 -14.77
CA HIS A 189 9.49 -7.16 -14.15
C HIS A 189 8.49 -6.65 -15.18
N ILE A 190 7.47 -7.47 -15.50
CA ILE A 190 6.38 -7.11 -16.40
C ILE A 190 5.28 -6.44 -15.59
N THR A 191 4.99 -5.18 -15.90
CA THR A 191 4.07 -4.33 -15.14
C THR A 191 2.67 -4.94 -14.99
N LYS A 192 2.15 -5.56 -16.06
CA LYS A 192 0.82 -6.20 -16.07
C LYS A 192 0.75 -7.34 -17.10
N GLY A 193 0.10 -8.43 -16.73
CA GLY A 193 -0.01 -9.62 -17.58
C GLY A 193 -0.80 -9.44 -18.88
N SER A 194 -1.56 -8.35 -19.02
CA SER A 194 -2.28 -8.02 -20.26
C SER A 194 -1.39 -7.40 -21.34
N ASP A 195 -0.20 -6.91 -20.97
CA ASP A 195 0.76 -6.29 -21.87
C ASP A 195 2.18 -6.73 -21.49
N LEU A 196 2.69 -7.75 -22.16
CA LEU A 196 3.99 -8.38 -21.83
C LEU A 196 5.20 -7.53 -22.21
N LEU A 197 4.99 -6.46 -22.97
CA LEU A 197 6.03 -5.52 -23.37
C LEU A 197 6.05 -4.25 -22.51
N MET A 198 5.08 -4.09 -21.57
CA MET A 198 5.11 -3.00 -20.59
C MET A 198 5.86 -3.49 -19.34
N ILE A 199 7.02 -2.90 -19.07
CA ILE A 199 7.93 -3.33 -18.01
C ILE A 199 8.29 -2.21 -17.06
N ASP A 200 8.82 -2.56 -15.90
CA ASP A 200 9.28 -1.63 -14.88
C ASP A 200 10.80 -1.60 -14.84
N GLY A 201 11.38 -0.40 -14.89
CA GLY A 201 12.82 -0.17 -14.90
C GLY A 201 13.42 0.05 -13.50
N GLY A 202 14.74 0.24 -13.47
CA GLY A 202 15.53 0.35 -12.25
C GLY A 202 15.30 1.64 -11.44
N LYS A 203 14.86 2.73 -12.11
CA LYS A 203 14.52 3.99 -11.45
C LYS A 203 13.07 4.00 -10.97
N SER A 204 12.72 3.03 -10.15
CA SER A 204 11.38 2.84 -9.59
C SER A 204 11.46 2.06 -8.28
N MET A 205 10.35 2.02 -7.53
CA MET A 205 10.20 1.16 -6.35
C MET A 205 10.52 -0.31 -6.67
N ILE A 206 10.11 -0.77 -7.84
CA ILE A 206 10.40 -2.13 -8.34
C ILE A 206 11.91 -2.34 -8.49
N GLY A 207 12.60 -1.40 -9.11
CA GLY A 207 14.07 -1.45 -9.26
C GLY A 207 14.80 -1.43 -7.92
N GLU A 208 14.26 -0.69 -6.94
CA GLU A 208 14.84 -0.61 -5.60
C GLU A 208 14.79 -1.96 -4.88
N TRP A 209 13.61 -2.60 -4.78
CA TRP A 209 13.55 -3.90 -4.11
C TRP A 209 14.26 -5.02 -4.88
N ILE A 210 14.29 -4.97 -6.24
CA ILE A 210 15.11 -5.90 -7.03
C ILE A 210 16.58 -5.78 -6.63
N LYS A 211 17.10 -4.56 -6.53
CA LYS A 211 18.50 -4.30 -6.14
C LYS A 211 18.77 -4.75 -4.70
N LEU A 212 17.91 -4.41 -3.75
CA LEU A 212 18.04 -4.80 -2.34
C LEU A 212 17.99 -6.32 -2.17
N ALA A 213 17.14 -7.00 -2.93
CA ALA A 213 17.07 -8.47 -2.95
C ALA A 213 18.25 -9.15 -3.68
N GLY A 214 19.22 -8.39 -4.17
CA GLY A 214 20.42 -8.92 -4.83
C GLY A 214 20.24 -9.21 -6.31
N GLY A 215 19.19 -8.72 -6.97
CA GLY A 215 19.01 -8.79 -8.43
C GLY A 215 19.53 -7.56 -9.17
N LYS A 216 19.41 -7.58 -10.50
CA LYS A 216 19.67 -6.46 -11.40
C LYS A 216 18.47 -6.26 -12.33
N SER A 217 17.92 -5.05 -12.40
CA SER A 217 16.90 -4.75 -13.41
C SER A 217 17.49 -4.86 -14.81
N VAL A 218 16.74 -5.42 -15.77
CA VAL A 218 17.12 -5.44 -17.19
C VAL A 218 17.26 -4.05 -17.80
N LEU A 219 16.57 -3.04 -17.21
CA LEU A 219 16.64 -1.64 -17.61
C LEU A 219 16.95 -0.76 -16.40
N PRO A 220 18.21 -0.69 -15.93
CA PRO A 220 18.58 -0.06 -14.66
C PRO A 220 18.36 1.46 -14.66
N ASP A 221 18.40 2.10 -15.83
CA ASP A 221 18.33 3.57 -15.98
C ASP A 221 16.94 4.09 -16.36
N GLU A 222 15.98 3.21 -16.57
CA GLU A 222 14.62 3.56 -16.98
C GLU A 222 13.64 3.65 -15.79
N ALA A 223 12.55 4.41 -15.99
CA ALA A 223 11.45 4.50 -15.05
C ALA A 223 10.56 3.24 -15.09
N ASN A 224 9.45 3.23 -14.34
CA ASN A 224 8.44 2.18 -14.42
C ASN A 224 7.46 2.40 -15.58
N MET A 225 6.69 1.35 -15.91
CA MET A 225 5.58 1.36 -16.87
C MET A 225 5.98 1.84 -18.28
N ILE A 226 7.15 1.42 -18.77
CA ILE A 226 7.63 1.73 -20.11
C ILE A 226 7.33 0.58 -21.07
N THR A 227 7.02 0.90 -22.31
CA THR A 227 6.85 -0.10 -23.38
C THR A 227 8.19 -0.31 -24.09
N VAL A 228 8.60 -1.58 -24.20
CA VAL A 228 9.82 -2.00 -24.89
C VAL A 228 9.48 -2.90 -26.08
N THR A 229 10.48 -3.22 -26.89
CA THR A 229 10.33 -4.19 -27.98
C THR A 229 10.72 -5.60 -27.52
N MET A 230 10.24 -6.62 -28.23
CA MET A 230 10.64 -8.01 -27.97
C MET A 230 12.16 -8.21 -28.17
N GLU A 231 12.75 -7.52 -29.15
CA GLU A 231 14.20 -7.54 -29.41
C GLU A 231 14.99 -7.02 -28.20
N ALA A 232 14.51 -5.95 -27.54
CA ALA A 232 15.16 -5.44 -26.33
C ALA A 232 15.12 -6.47 -25.19
N ILE A 233 14.01 -7.19 -25.01
CA ILE A 233 13.90 -8.27 -24.02
C ILE A 233 14.82 -9.44 -24.35
N LEU A 234 14.89 -9.84 -25.64
CA LEU A 234 15.78 -10.90 -26.11
C LEU A 234 17.25 -10.54 -25.89
N GLN A 235 17.64 -9.29 -26.17
CA GLN A 235 18.99 -8.79 -25.94
C GLN A 235 19.34 -8.75 -24.45
N ALA A 236 18.40 -8.35 -23.59
CA ALA A 236 18.59 -8.32 -22.14
C ALA A 236 18.68 -9.73 -21.55
N ASN A 237 18.07 -10.72 -22.19
CA ASN A 237 18.06 -12.15 -21.81
C ASN A 237 17.92 -12.38 -20.31
N PRO A 238 16.81 -11.99 -19.66
CA PRO A 238 16.65 -12.06 -18.22
C PRO A 238 16.75 -13.48 -17.66
N ASP A 239 17.34 -13.59 -16.45
CA ASP A 239 17.44 -14.83 -15.68
C ASP A 239 16.15 -15.14 -14.90
N VAL A 240 15.37 -14.10 -14.61
CA VAL A 240 14.10 -14.19 -13.86
C VAL A 240 13.08 -13.26 -14.52
N ILE A 241 11.84 -13.73 -14.66
CA ILE A 241 10.70 -12.94 -15.07
C ILE A 241 9.67 -12.91 -13.92
N ILE A 242 9.22 -11.72 -13.52
CA ILE A 242 8.17 -11.53 -12.52
C ILE A 242 7.01 -10.78 -13.18
N ILE A 243 5.78 -11.29 -12.99
CA ILE A 243 4.55 -10.73 -13.54
C ILE A 243 3.84 -9.92 -12.44
N GLY A 244 3.77 -8.60 -12.59
CA GLY A 244 3.08 -7.67 -11.70
C GLY A 244 1.56 -7.69 -11.83
N SER A 245 0.99 -8.88 -11.95
CA SER A 245 -0.44 -9.14 -11.97
C SER A 245 -0.78 -10.30 -11.04
N SER A 246 -2.03 -10.41 -10.66
CA SER A 246 -2.52 -11.45 -9.74
C SER A 246 -3.53 -12.38 -10.39
N GLY A 247 -3.72 -13.54 -9.77
CA GLY A 247 -4.73 -14.53 -10.12
C GLY A 247 -4.61 -15.03 -11.55
N ASN A 248 -5.75 -15.20 -12.19
CA ASN A 248 -5.82 -15.74 -13.56
C ASN A 248 -5.07 -14.87 -14.60
N LYS A 249 -4.92 -13.57 -14.35
CA LYS A 249 -4.17 -12.68 -15.27
C LYS A 249 -2.68 -12.97 -15.26
N ALA A 250 -2.12 -13.24 -14.09
CA ALA A 250 -0.71 -13.63 -13.96
C ALA A 250 -0.48 -15.01 -14.60
N GLN A 251 -1.33 -15.98 -14.32
CA GLN A 251 -1.22 -17.32 -14.89
C GLN A 251 -1.34 -17.30 -16.42
N ALA A 252 -2.33 -16.58 -16.96
CA ALA A 252 -2.47 -16.43 -18.41
C ALA A 252 -1.25 -15.80 -19.08
N ALA A 253 -0.59 -14.82 -18.41
CA ALA A 253 0.64 -14.22 -18.90
C ALA A 253 1.82 -15.23 -18.89
N ILE A 254 1.95 -16.01 -17.82
CA ILE A 254 2.96 -17.07 -17.71
C ILE A 254 2.75 -18.12 -18.80
N ASP A 255 1.52 -18.58 -19.00
CA ASP A 255 1.18 -19.58 -20.01
C ASP A 255 1.46 -19.06 -21.43
N LYS A 256 1.14 -17.78 -21.69
CA LYS A 256 1.45 -17.13 -22.96
C LYS A 256 2.96 -17.06 -23.21
N ILE A 257 3.77 -16.65 -22.22
CA ILE A 257 5.23 -16.60 -22.33
C ILE A 257 5.79 -18.00 -22.61
N LYS A 258 5.30 -19.03 -21.92
CA LYS A 258 5.74 -20.41 -22.10
C LYS A 258 5.32 -21.02 -23.43
N GLY A 259 4.21 -20.58 -24.01
CA GLY A 259 3.70 -21.09 -25.28
C GLY A 259 4.17 -20.33 -26.53
N ASP A 260 4.70 -19.13 -26.38
CA ASP A 260 5.09 -18.27 -27.51
C ASP A 260 6.54 -18.52 -27.92
N PRO A 261 6.80 -18.95 -29.19
CA PRO A 261 8.14 -19.21 -29.69
C PRO A 261 9.12 -18.04 -29.53
N ALA A 262 8.64 -16.80 -29.55
CA ALA A 262 9.48 -15.60 -29.41
C ALA A 262 10.19 -15.53 -28.06
N TRP A 263 9.64 -16.16 -27.01
CA TRP A 263 10.19 -16.13 -25.65
C TRP A 263 11.11 -17.31 -25.34
N GLN A 264 11.11 -18.40 -26.17
CA GLN A 264 11.75 -19.66 -25.83
C GLN A 264 13.28 -19.61 -25.71
N SER A 265 13.91 -18.60 -26.31
CA SER A 265 15.36 -18.43 -26.23
C SER A 265 15.85 -17.78 -24.93
N ILE A 266 14.92 -17.17 -24.15
CA ILE A 266 15.21 -16.41 -22.92
C ILE A 266 15.60 -17.35 -21.77
N SER A 267 16.64 -17.01 -21.03
CA SER A 267 17.18 -17.79 -19.91
C SER A 267 16.11 -18.12 -18.85
N ALA A 268 15.29 -17.15 -18.47
CA ALA A 268 14.21 -17.34 -17.51
C ALA A 268 13.18 -18.39 -17.97
N VAL A 269 12.87 -18.42 -19.27
CA VAL A 269 11.90 -19.38 -19.86
C VAL A 269 12.52 -20.78 -19.88
N LYS A 270 13.74 -20.92 -20.37
CA LYS A 270 14.47 -22.21 -20.42
C LYS A 270 14.61 -22.83 -19.03
N ASN A 271 14.85 -22.01 -18.01
CA ASN A 271 15.09 -22.45 -16.65
C ASN A 271 13.80 -22.47 -15.80
N ASN A 272 12.62 -22.22 -16.40
CA ASN A 272 11.33 -22.16 -15.74
C ASN A 272 11.30 -21.17 -14.54
N ARG A 273 12.00 -20.03 -14.66
CA ARG A 273 12.07 -18.97 -13.64
C ARG A 273 11.13 -17.80 -13.98
N ILE A 274 9.84 -18.12 -14.14
CA ILE A 274 8.77 -17.15 -14.40
C ILE A 274 7.79 -17.24 -13.25
N TYR A 275 7.51 -16.11 -12.60
CA TYR A 275 6.73 -16.07 -11.36
C TYR A 275 5.64 -15.00 -11.42
N ALA A 276 4.49 -15.28 -10.81
CA ALA A 276 3.55 -14.25 -10.43
C ALA A 276 4.06 -13.52 -9.19
N ASN A 277 3.91 -12.20 -9.14
CA ASN A 277 4.25 -11.44 -7.94
C ASN A 277 3.25 -11.75 -6.82
N PRO A 278 3.68 -11.87 -5.56
CA PRO A 278 2.78 -12.00 -4.42
C PRO A 278 1.76 -10.86 -4.36
N THR A 279 0.54 -11.20 -3.94
CA THR A 279 -0.56 -10.24 -3.81
C THR A 279 -1.38 -10.56 -2.57
N GLY A 280 -1.44 -9.62 -1.67
CA GLY A 280 -2.25 -9.65 -0.47
C GLY A 280 -3.32 -8.57 -0.45
N THR A 281 -3.41 -7.84 0.64
CA THR A 281 -4.34 -6.68 0.76
C THR A 281 -4.03 -5.60 -0.28
N PHE A 282 -2.82 -5.64 -0.83
CA PHE A 282 -2.40 -4.91 -2.04
C PHE A 282 -1.32 -5.73 -2.78
N PRO A 283 -1.04 -5.49 -4.09
CA PRO A 283 0.12 -6.08 -4.75
C PRO A 283 1.42 -5.73 -4.03
N TRP A 284 2.29 -6.73 -3.77
CA TRP A 284 3.50 -6.49 -2.98
C TRP A 284 4.56 -5.69 -3.71
N ASP A 285 4.58 -5.73 -5.02
CA ASP A 285 5.63 -5.19 -5.88
C ASP A 285 5.66 -3.67 -6.01
N ARG A 286 4.57 -2.98 -5.66
CA ARG A 286 4.44 -1.53 -5.90
C ARG A 286 3.54 -0.83 -4.90
N TYR A 287 4.06 0.25 -4.33
CA TYR A 287 3.32 1.17 -3.43
C TYR A 287 2.62 0.46 -2.26
N SER A 288 3.20 -0.62 -1.76
CA SER A 288 2.60 -1.48 -0.76
C SER A 288 3.38 -1.46 0.55
N ALA A 289 2.70 -1.43 1.68
CA ALA A 289 3.35 -1.71 2.97
C ALA A 289 3.76 -3.19 3.08
N GLU A 290 3.14 -4.10 2.31
CA GLU A 290 3.57 -5.50 2.24
C GLU A 290 4.89 -5.68 1.45
N GLU A 291 5.47 -4.60 0.89
CA GLU A 291 6.84 -4.59 0.36
C GLU A 291 7.90 -4.94 1.41
N ALA A 292 7.60 -4.79 2.69
CA ALA A 292 8.43 -5.33 3.76
C ALA A 292 8.64 -6.86 3.64
N LEU A 293 7.66 -7.58 3.07
CA LEU A 293 7.74 -9.01 2.76
C LEU A 293 8.28 -9.28 1.35
N GLN A 294 8.02 -8.37 0.39
CA GLN A 294 8.49 -8.47 -1.00
C GLN A 294 10.01 -8.64 -1.07
N ILE A 295 10.76 -7.87 -0.27
CA ILE A 295 12.22 -7.93 -0.24
C ILE A 295 12.69 -9.32 0.18
N LEU A 296 12.07 -9.92 1.21
CA LEU A 296 12.39 -11.26 1.69
C LEU A 296 12.07 -12.33 0.64
N TRP A 297 10.87 -12.22 0.04
CA TRP A 297 10.43 -13.14 -1.00
C TRP A 297 11.35 -13.10 -2.22
N ALA A 298 11.69 -11.90 -2.69
CA ALA A 298 12.55 -11.72 -3.84
C ALA A 298 13.98 -12.22 -3.56
N ALA A 299 14.53 -11.95 -2.37
CA ALA A 299 15.86 -12.43 -1.98
C ALA A 299 15.91 -13.96 -1.93
N LEU A 300 14.90 -14.62 -1.37
CA LEU A 300 14.78 -16.08 -1.40
C LEU A 300 14.66 -16.62 -2.83
N LEU A 301 13.89 -15.91 -3.69
CA LEU A 301 13.70 -16.30 -5.09
C LEU A 301 15.01 -16.19 -5.91
N PHE A 302 15.78 -15.13 -5.68
CA PHE A 302 17.02 -14.87 -6.42
C PHE A 302 18.18 -15.72 -5.91
N HIS A 303 18.27 -15.95 -4.60
CA HIS A 303 19.42 -16.57 -3.93
C HIS A 303 18.97 -17.63 -2.90
N PRO A 304 18.27 -18.69 -3.31
CA PRO A 304 17.68 -19.68 -2.38
C PRO A 304 18.72 -20.32 -1.46
N GLU A 305 19.98 -20.44 -1.89
CA GLU A 305 21.09 -21.02 -1.11
C GLU A 305 21.47 -20.16 0.11
N HIS A 306 21.24 -18.83 0.06
CA HIS A 306 21.51 -17.89 1.14
C HIS A 306 20.35 -17.78 2.15
N PHE A 307 19.15 -18.27 1.79
CA PHE A 307 17.91 -18.07 2.57
C PHE A 307 17.18 -19.39 2.87
N LYS A 308 17.89 -20.53 2.96
CA LYS A 308 17.29 -21.87 3.17
C LYS A 308 16.42 -21.99 4.44
N ASP A 309 16.70 -21.19 5.43
CA ASP A 309 15.99 -21.15 6.73
C ASP A 309 14.85 -20.13 6.74
N LEU A 310 14.64 -19.37 5.65
CA LEU A 310 13.59 -18.37 5.55
C LEU A 310 12.25 -19.04 5.16
N ASN A 311 11.29 -19.03 6.08
CA ASN A 311 9.95 -19.52 5.84
C ASN A 311 8.99 -18.37 5.50
N MET A 312 8.74 -18.12 4.22
CA MET A 312 7.87 -17.03 3.77
C MET A 312 6.41 -17.20 4.17
N VAL A 313 5.92 -18.45 4.30
CA VAL A 313 4.56 -18.72 4.80
C VAL A 313 4.41 -18.19 6.22
N GLU A 314 5.33 -18.55 7.10
CA GLU A 314 5.34 -18.11 8.50
C GLU A 314 5.53 -16.59 8.63
N LYS A 315 6.42 -16.00 7.82
CA LYS A 315 6.61 -14.54 7.76
C LYS A 315 5.32 -13.81 7.37
N THR A 316 4.62 -14.30 6.35
CA THR A 316 3.34 -13.73 5.91
C THR A 316 2.26 -13.87 6.98
N GLN A 317 2.12 -15.04 7.59
CA GLN A 317 1.17 -15.27 8.69
C GLN A 317 1.44 -14.34 9.88
N THR A 318 2.72 -14.18 10.27
CA THR A 318 3.12 -13.31 11.37
C THR A 318 2.81 -11.85 11.09
N PHE A 319 3.09 -11.36 9.87
CA PHE A 319 2.80 -10.01 9.44
C PHE A 319 1.29 -9.72 9.49
N TYR A 320 0.47 -10.59 8.94
CA TYR A 320 -0.99 -10.45 8.90
C TYR A 320 -1.60 -10.45 10.31
N LYS A 321 -1.11 -11.33 11.19
CA LYS A 321 -1.54 -11.35 12.59
C LYS A 321 -1.16 -10.07 13.32
N LYS A 322 0.07 -9.60 13.11
CA LYS A 322 0.63 -8.44 13.82
C LYS A 322 -0.06 -7.13 13.41
N TYR A 323 -0.20 -6.89 12.11
CA TYR A 323 -0.65 -5.60 11.60
C TYR A 323 -2.14 -5.55 11.24
N TYR A 324 -2.72 -6.65 10.83
CA TYR A 324 -4.13 -6.69 10.46
C TYR A 324 -5.01 -7.38 11.51
N GLY A 325 -4.40 -7.98 12.55
CA GLY A 325 -5.14 -8.78 13.53
C GLY A 325 -5.80 -10.03 12.92
N TYR A 326 -5.36 -10.43 11.71
CA TYR A 326 -5.96 -11.51 10.93
C TYR A 326 -5.16 -12.81 11.05
N ALA A 327 -5.83 -13.88 11.48
CA ALA A 327 -5.23 -15.20 11.59
C ALA A 327 -5.21 -15.90 10.21
N LEU A 328 -4.18 -15.60 9.42
CA LEU A 328 -4.01 -16.14 8.08
C LEU A 328 -3.68 -17.65 8.14
N SER A 329 -4.44 -18.50 7.44
CA SER A 329 -4.12 -19.92 7.33
C SER A 329 -2.85 -20.16 6.50
N LYS A 330 -2.23 -21.34 6.66
CA LYS A 330 -1.07 -21.72 5.84
C LYS A 330 -1.41 -21.71 4.36
N GLU A 331 -2.54 -22.30 4.01
CA GLU A 331 -3.02 -22.42 2.63
C GLU A 331 -3.24 -21.03 2.02
N ASN A 332 -3.85 -20.11 2.76
CA ASN A 332 -4.07 -18.74 2.33
C ASN A 332 -2.76 -17.93 2.24
N ALA A 333 -1.79 -18.17 3.12
CA ALA A 333 -0.45 -17.58 2.97
C ALA A 333 0.24 -18.06 1.68
N GLU A 334 0.11 -19.36 1.35
CA GLU A 334 0.62 -19.89 0.08
C GLU A 334 -0.09 -19.29 -1.15
N GLN A 335 -1.40 -18.98 -1.06
CA GLN A 335 -2.13 -18.28 -2.13
C GLN A 335 -1.55 -16.87 -2.35
N ILE A 336 -1.33 -16.11 -1.28
CA ILE A 336 -0.70 -14.78 -1.36
C ILE A 336 0.65 -14.87 -2.07
N LEU A 337 1.51 -15.79 -1.65
CA LEU A 337 2.85 -15.96 -2.22
C LEU A 337 2.85 -16.36 -3.69
N LYS A 338 1.75 -16.95 -4.18
CA LYS A 338 1.54 -17.32 -5.59
C LYS A 338 0.75 -16.24 -6.36
N GLY A 339 0.42 -15.11 -5.75
CA GLY A 339 -0.40 -14.07 -6.36
C GLY A 339 -1.85 -14.48 -6.62
N LEU A 340 -2.38 -15.47 -5.88
CA LEU A 340 -3.73 -16.03 -6.06
C LEU A 340 -4.73 -15.43 -5.07
N SER A 341 -6.02 -15.56 -5.36
CA SER A 341 -7.10 -15.12 -4.48
C SER A 341 -7.24 -16.03 -3.24
N PRO A 342 -7.89 -15.54 -2.15
CA PRO A 342 -8.14 -16.35 -0.97
C PRO A 342 -8.97 -17.60 -1.29
N ILE A 343 -8.66 -18.71 -0.61
CA ILE A 343 -9.49 -19.92 -0.61
C ILE A 343 -10.66 -19.67 0.34
N LYS A 344 -11.86 -19.92 -0.15
CA LYS A 344 -13.10 -19.81 0.63
C LYS A 344 -13.31 -21.04 1.52
#